data_cf010b6926a24e5f311548aa029a4e85
#
_entry.id   cf010b6926a24e5f311548aa029a4e85
#
_cell.length_a   1.000
_cell.length_b   1.000
_cell.length_c   1.000
_cell.angle_alpha   90.00
_cell.angle_beta   90.00
_cell.angle_gamma   90.00
#
_symmetry.space_group_name_H-M   'P 1'
#
loop_
_entity.id
_entity.type
_entity.pdbx_description
1 polymer ?
#
loop_
_entity_poly.entity_id
_entity_poly.type
_entity_poly.pdbx_seq_one_letter_code
_entity_poly.pdbx_strand_id
1 'polypeptide(L)'
;MESTDFVNKRKDGKVKYMSKLKEKVYDWKNRLRDRHMLSLVVSLIAIIVILGLYTYKKQRDYRQASENDYNMAFYELVDYVQNVETYLAKSLISSTPEHGAETLTYVWREANLAQSYLSRLPIESNELSNTSKFLNQVSDYSYSLSRKNIYNEALTQEELNNLKELHEYSVELENTLNQLSSDINEGRISWGELTKKGTNVFAQQVSNVSKDSFSNMEENFHEYAGLIYDGAFSEHMTNPERKGLVGDEIDEESAKKKAKEFIGEDKIEEITSNGIAENANIPSYDFQAKVKNEKDANIWISISKKGGHVVFMNFNRKIEVENISNEKANEIGKNFLEQKGFKNMKATYFTRQSGILTINYAYEQDNVTVYSDLIKLKVAMDNGDILGIETTGYLNSHYERKFATPKITKENARKSINKDLEIMSEGLAMIPTKFQTEILCWEFKGKVDNREFLVYINAETGKEEDILIILDTPNGTLTV
;
A
#
# COMPACT_ATOMS: atom_id res chain seq x y z
N MET A 1 -84.62 -41.24 -69.00
CA MET A 1 -83.88 -39.99 -68.58
C MET A 1 -83.70 -39.86 -67.08
N GLU A 2 -83.90 -40.93 -66.26
CA GLU A 2 -83.81 -40.83 -64.75
C GLU A 2 -82.57 -41.53 -64.15
N SER A 3 -81.74 -42.23 -64.90
CA SER A 3 -80.59 -42.96 -64.32
C SER A 3 -79.28 -42.14 -64.26
N THR A 4 -79.19 -41.00 -64.97
CA THR A 4 -78.02 -40.16 -64.98
C THR A 4 -78.00 -39.14 -63.79
N ASP A 5 -79.14 -38.72 -63.29
CA ASP A 5 -79.27 -37.75 -62.17
C ASP A 5 -78.89 -38.39 -60.80
N PHE A 6 -79.17 -39.69 -60.63
CA PHE A 6 -78.86 -40.40 -59.39
C PHE A 6 -77.33 -40.66 -59.21
N VAL A 7 -76.59 -40.82 -60.32
CA VAL A 7 -75.15 -41.06 -60.31
C VAL A 7 -74.42 -39.76 -60.04
N ASN A 8 -74.91 -38.63 -60.56
CA ASN A 8 -74.32 -37.33 -60.35
C ASN A 8 -74.51 -36.81 -58.88
N LYS A 9 -75.68 -36.98 -58.27
CA LYS A 9 -75.96 -36.69 -56.85
C LYS A 9 -75.07 -37.50 -55.90
N ARG A 10 -74.76 -38.76 -56.22
CA ARG A 10 -73.82 -39.60 -55.41
C ARG A 10 -72.37 -39.20 -55.57
N LYS A 11 -71.96 -38.71 -56.75
CA LYS A 11 -70.59 -38.18 -56.96
C LYS A 11 -70.39 -36.86 -56.23
N ASP A 12 -71.38 -35.94 -56.32
CA ASP A 12 -71.30 -34.65 -55.58
C ASP A 12 -71.33 -34.88 -54.04
N GLY A 13 -72.13 -35.77 -53.54
CA GLY A 13 -72.16 -36.09 -52.11
C GLY A 13 -70.83 -36.73 -51.62
N LYS A 14 -70.15 -37.55 -52.44
CA LYS A 14 -68.82 -38.12 -52.12
C LYS A 14 -67.72 -37.04 -52.14
N VAL A 15 -67.78 -36.17 -53.13
CA VAL A 15 -66.80 -35.05 -53.26
C VAL A 15 -66.92 -34.06 -52.03
N LYS A 16 -68.12 -33.71 -51.65
CA LYS A 16 -68.43 -32.88 -50.50
C LYS A 16 -68.04 -33.51 -49.16
N TYR A 17 -68.23 -34.83 -49.06
CA TYR A 17 -67.81 -35.59 -47.87
C TYR A 17 -66.29 -35.73 -47.78
N MET A 18 -65.58 -35.96 -48.88
CA MET A 18 -64.14 -36.02 -48.95
C MET A 18 -63.47 -34.62 -48.69
N SER A 19 -64.08 -33.53 -49.15
CA SER A 19 -63.58 -32.15 -48.82
C SER A 19 -63.72 -31.88 -47.33
N LYS A 20 -64.84 -32.16 -46.70
CA LYS A 20 -65.02 -32.00 -45.24
C LYS A 20 -64.09 -32.92 -44.41
N LEU A 21 -63.78 -34.12 -44.87
CA LEU A 21 -62.83 -35.00 -44.23
C LEU A 21 -61.40 -34.47 -44.33
N LYS A 22 -61.01 -33.89 -45.49
CA LYS A 22 -59.70 -33.27 -45.68
C LYS A 22 -59.55 -31.99 -44.77
N GLU A 23 -60.60 -31.19 -44.66
CA GLU A 23 -60.64 -30.03 -43.81
C GLU A 23 -60.50 -30.42 -42.32
N LYS A 24 -61.26 -31.42 -41.87
CA LYS A 24 -61.14 -31.95 -40.50
C LYS A 24 -59.76 -32.54 -40.18
N VAL A 25 -59.11 -33.23 -41.13
CA VAL A 25 -57.80 -33.80 -40.99
C VAL A 25 -56.73 -32.65 -40.95
N TYR A 26 -56.92 -31.63 -41.78
CA TYR A 26 -56.04 -30.44 -41.80
C TYR A 26 -56.13 -29.67 -40.48
N ASP A 27 -57.33 -29.39 -39.99
CA ASP A 27 -57.56 -28.72 -38.69
C ASP A 27 -57.05 -29.58 -37.52
N TRP A 28 -57.21 -30.90 -37.54
CA TRP A 28 -56.63 -31.79 -36.54
C TRP A 28 -55.11 -31.78 -36.54
N LYS A 29 -54.51 -31.78 -37.74
CA LYS A 29 -53.04 -31.71 -37.91
C LYS A 29 -52.46 -30.37 -37.46
N ASN A 30 -53.16 -29.23 -37.73
CA ASN A 30 -52.76 -27.92 -37.25
C ASN A 30 -52.91 -27.77 -35.71
N ARG A 31 -54.00 -28.29 -35.15
CA ARG A 31 -54.20 -28.31 -33.69
C ARG A 31 -53.14 -29.15 -32.97
N LEU A 32 -52.67 -30.24 -33.54
CA LEU A 32 -51.59 -31.03 -33.00
C LEU A 32 -50.25 -30.29 -33.08
N ARG A 33 -49.96 -29.63 -34.20
CA ARG A 33 -48.78 -28.82 -34.38
C ARG A 33 -48.71 -27.64 -33.38
N ASP A 34 -49.83 -26.95 -33.20
CA ASP A 34 -49.94 -25.82 -32.26
C ASP A 34 -49.82 -26.29 -30.80
N ARG A 35 -50.39 -27.45 -30.46
CA ARG A 35 -50.20 -28.06 -29.13
C ARG A 35 -48.72 -28.44 -28.84
N HIS A 36 -48.04 -28.99 -29.83
CA HIS A 36 -46.61 -29.33 -29.67
C HIS A 36 -45.75 -28.07 -29.59
N MET A 37 -46.03 -27.05 -30.38
CA MET A 37 -45.39 -25.77 -30.28
C MET A 37 -45.63 -25.11 -28.91
N LEU A 38 -46.87 -25.12 -28.40
CA LEU A 38 -47.21 -24.62 -27.10
C LEU A 38 -46.46 -25.38 -25.98
N SER A 39 -46.40 -26.71 -26.06
CA SER A 39 -45.67 -27.52 -25.08
C SER A 39 -44.17 -27.27 -25.09
N LEU A 40 -43.57 -27.04 -26.27
CA LEU A 40 -42.16 -26.66 -26.40
C LEU A 40 -41.88 -25.31 -25.76
N VAL A 41 -42.73 -24.30 -26.01
CA VAL A 41 -42.61 -22.98 -25.43
C VAL A 41 -42.75 -23.04 -23.90
N VAL A 42 -43.76 -23.76 -23.38
CA VAL A 42 -43.94 -23.96 -21.94
C VAL A 42 -42.76 -24.68 -21.31
N SER A 43 -42.22 -25.71 -21.97
CA SER A 43 -41.02 -26.42 -21.49
C SER A 43 -39.80 -25.51 -21.47
N LEU A 44 -39.60 -24.68 -22.49
CA LEU A 44 -38.52 -23.72 -22.54
C LEU A 44 -38.60 -22.70 -21.40
N ILE A 45 -39.79 -22.12 -21.18
CA ILE A 45 -40.06 -21.19 -20.06
C ILE A 45 -39.78 -21.89 -18.71
N ALA A 46 -40.24 -23.15 -18.53
CA ALA A 46 -39.97 -23.90 -17.31
C ALA A 46 -38.46 -24.10 -17.07
N ILE A 47 -37.69 -24.42 -18.11
CA ILE A 47 -36.22 -24.55 -18.03
C ILE A 47 -35.58 -23.20 -17.64
N ILE A 48 -36.01 -22.11 -18.26
CA ILE A 48 -35.47 -20.74 -17.94
C ILE A 48 -35.76 -20.39 -16.47
N VAL A 49 -36.98 -20.69 -15.99
CA VAL A 49 -37.36 -20.45 -14.59
C VAL A 49 -36.52 -21.31 -13.64
N ILE A 50 -36.33 -22.59 -13.93
CA ILE A 50 -35.52 -23.49 -13.11
C ILE A 50 -34.07 -23.02 -13.07
N LEU A 51 -33.50 -22.67 -14.22
CA LEU A 51 -32.13 -22.12 -14.30
C LEU A 51 -32.04 -20.79 -13.55
N GLY A 52 -33.03 -19.94 -13.66
CA GLY A 52 -33.10 -18.65 -12.91
C GLY A 52 -33.15 -18.86 -11.40
N LEU A 53 -33.97 -19.80 -10.93
CA LEU A 53 -34.05 -20.18 -9.52
C LEU A 53 -32.75 -20.80 -9.01
N TYR A 54 -32.12 -21.67 -9.81
CA TYR A 54 -30.85 -22.30 -9.48
C TYR A 54 -29.72 -21.28 -9.37
N THR A 55 -29.60 -20.37 -10.36
CA THR A 55 -28.58 -19.30 -10.33
C THR A 55 -28.82 -18.31 -9.18
N TYR A 56 -30.08 -17.95 -8.91
CA TYR A 56 -30.45 -17.09 -7.79
C TYR A 56 -30.08 -17.72 -6.44
N LYS A 57 -30.42 -19.02 -6.23
CA LYS A 57 -30.04 -19.76 -5.02
C LYS A 57 -28.53 -19.79 -4.87
N LYS A 58 -27.80 -20.16 -5.91
CA LYS A 58 -26.34 -20.24 -5.91
C LYS A 58 -25.70 -18.89 -5.58
N GLN A 59 -26.19 -17.81 -6.17
CA GLN A 59 -25.71 -16.45 -5.89
C GLN A 59 -25.99 -16.03 -4.44
N ARG A 60 -27.15 -16.41 -3.88
CA ARG A 60 -27.47 -16.15 -2.47
C ARG A 60 -26.52 -16.90 -1.54
N ASP A 61 -26.27 -18.18 -1.84
CA ASP A 61 -25.39 -19.01 -1.01
C ASP A 61 -23.94 -18.49 -1.05
N TYR A 62 -23.45 -18.01 -2.20
CA TYR A 62 -22.14 -17.35 -2.31
C TYR A 62 -22.07 -16.03 -1.51
N ARG A 63 -23.12 -15.22 -1.55
CA ARG A 63 -23.17 -13.99 -0.75
C ARG A 63 -23.10 -14.30 0.74
N GLN A 64 -23.88 -15.25 1.19
CA GLN A 64 -23.90 -15.64 2.61
C GLN A 64 -22.55 -16.19 3.06
N ALA A 65 -21.88 -16.98 2.21
CA ALA A 65 -20.53 -17.46 2.50
C ALA A 65 -19.54 -16.28 2.60
N SER A 66 -19.56 -15.35 1.65
CA SER A 66 -18.69 -14.16 1.70
C SER A 66 -18.96 -13.27 2.91
N GLU A 67 -20.22 -13.04 3.27
CA GLU A 67 -20.58 -12.30 4.49
C GLU A 67 -20.02 -12.98 5.74
N ASN A 68 -20.12 -14.31 5.81
CA ASN A 68 -19.57 -15.05 6.94
C ASN A 68 -18.04 -14.96 7.02
N ASP A 69 -17.35 -15.04 5.86
CA ASP A 69 -15.89 -14.90 5.80
C ASP A 69 -15.43 -13.51 6.23
N TYR A 70 -16.12 -12.45 5.79
CA TYR A 70 -15.81 -11.09 6.20
C TYR A 70 -16.12 -10.83 7.67
N ASN A 71 -17.24 -11.33 8.18
CA ASN A 71 -17.56 -11.27 9.60
C ASN A 71 -16.48 -11.98 10.43
N MET A 72 -16.08 -13.18 10.03
CA MET A 72 -15.01 -13.90 10.71
C MET A 72 -13.71 -13.09 10.70
N ALA A 73 -13.31 -12.54 9.53
CA ALA A 73 -12.10 -11.74 9.44
C ALA A 73 -12.18 -10.49 10.33
N PHE A 74 -13.35 -9.86 10.42
CA PHE A 74 -13.56 -8.69 11.25
C PHE A 74 -13.50 -9.02 12.76
N TYR A 75 -14.15 -10.10 13.21
CA TYR A 75 -14.10 -10.48 14.62
C TYR A 75 -12.70 -10.89 15.05
N GLU A 76 -11.98 -11.63 14.22
CA GLU A 76 -10.57 -11.95 14.47
C GLU A 76 -9.72 -10.67 14.56
N LEU A 77 -9.96 -9.67 13.69
CA LEU A 77 -9.29 -8.38 13.78
C LEU A 77 -9.56 -7.69 15.12
N VAL A 78 -10.82 -7.68 15.60
CA VAL A 78 -11.20 -7.11 16.90
C VAL A 78 -10.43 -7.79 18.02
N ASP A 79 -10.42 -9.13 18.04
CA ASP A 79 -9.73 -9.91 19.08
C ASP A 79 -8.22 -9.65 19.09
N TYR A 80 -7.59 -9.58 17.92
CA TYR A 80 -6.15 -9.29 17.83
C TYR A 80 -5.81 -7.86 18.25
N VAL A 81 -6.65 -6.86 17.91
CA VAL A 81 -6.44 -5.47 18.35
C VAL A 81 -6.61 -5.34 19.87
N GLN A 82 -7.58 -6.03 20.47
CA GLN A 82 -7.74 -6.10 21.93
C GLN A 82 -6.53 -6.72 22.61
N ASN A 83 -5.96 -7.78 22.01
CA ASN A 83 -4.73 -8.37 22.50
C ASN A 83 -3.54 -7.42 22.39
N VAL A 84 -3.41 -6.66 21.30
CA VAL A 84 -2.37 -5.62 21.14
C VAL A 84 -2.47 -4.58 22.25
N GLU A 85 -3.68 -4.04 22.50
CA GLU A 85 -3.92 -3.09 23.58
C GLU A 85 -3.48 -3.67 24.94
N THR A 86 -3.98 -4.85 25.26
CA THR A 86 -3.71 -5.54 26.54
C THR A 86 -2.20 -5.79 26.74
N TYR A 87 -1.48 -6.25 25.73
CA TYR A 87 -0.04 -6.50 25.83
C TYR A 87 0.77 -5.21 25.86
N LEU A 88 0.35 -4.14 25.16
CA LEU A 88 0.97 -2.82 25.30
C LEU A 88 0.81 -2.27 26.72
N ALA A 89 -0.40 -2.36 27.30
CA ALA A 89 -0.64 -1.98 28.69
C ALA A 89 0.27 -2.74 29.66
N LYS A 90 0.42 -4.06 29.49
CA LYS A 90 1.33 -4.90 30.29
C LYS A 90 2.80 -4.50 30.09
N SER A 91 3.22 -4.17 28.87
CA SER A 91 4.59 -3.77 28.60
C SER A 91 4.99 -2.48 29.31
N LEU A 92 4.04 -1.54 29.44
CA LEU A 92 4.24 -0.27 30.17
C LEU A 92 4.49 -0.42 31.67
N ILE A 93 3.96 -1.51 32.28
CA ILE A 93 4.12 -1.78 33.71
C ILE A 93 5.15 -2.88 33.99
N SER A 94 5.76 -3.44 32.94
CA SER A 94 6.79 -4.47 33.08
C SER A 94 8.02 -3.92 33.79
N SER A 95 8.44 -4.56 34.85
CA SER A 95 9.58 -4.15 35.69
C SER A 95 10.88 -4.89 35.38
N THR A 96 10.82 -5.92 34.55
CA THR A 96 11.99 -6.71 34.14
C THR A 96 12.15 -6.76 32.64
N PRO A 97 13.39 -6.70 32.11
CA PRO A 97 13.65 -6.81 30.67
C PRO A 97 13.13 -8.12 30.07
N GLU A 98 13.21 -9.23 30.80
CA GLU A 98 12.74 -10.54 30.34
C GLU A 98 11.24 -10.53 30.10
N HIS A 99 10.46 -10.04 31.07
CA HIS A 99 9.01 -9.95 30.93
C HIS A 99 8.60 -8.90 29.89
N GLY A 100 9.32 -7.78 29.82
CA GLY A 100 9.14 -6.78 28.77
C GLY A 100 9.41 -7.35 27.37
N ALA A 101 10.46 -8.17 27.22
CA ALA A 101 10.77 -8.84 25.94
C ALA A 101 9.66 -9.80 25.52
N GLU A 102 9.16 -10.61 26.45
CA GLU A 102 8.07 -11.56 26.19
C GLU A 102 6.79 -10.82 25.78
N THR A 103 6.38 -9.83 26.55
CA THR A 103 5.15 -9.06 26.32
C THR A 103 5.20 -8.31 24.98
N LEU A 104 6.31 -7.63 24.67
CA LEU A 104 6.48 -6.92 23.41
C LEU A 104 6.56 -7.88 22.21
N THR A 105 7.06 -9.11 22.39
CA THR A 105 6.99 -10.15 21.37
C THR A 105 5.55 -10.58 21.08
N TYR A 106 4.69 -10.62 22.10
CA TYR A 106 3.27 -10.86 21.88
C TYR A 106 2.61 -9.69 21.15
N VAL A 107 2.90 -8.44 21.52
CA VAL A 107 2.41 -7.26 20.75
C VAL A 107 2.77 -7.38 19.27
N TRP A 108 4.04 -7.67 18.97
CA TRP A 108 4.51 -7.89 17.60
C TRP A 108 3.68 -8.93 16.85
N ARG A 109 3.46 -10.09 17.45
CA ARG A 109 2.68 -11.18 16.84
C ARG A 109 1.23 -10.79 16.60
N GLU A 110 0.56 -10.24 17.61
CA GLU A 110 -0.86 -9.89 17.54
C GLU A 110 -1.09 -8.75 16.51
N ALA A 111 -0.22 -7.75 16.46
CA ALA A 111 -0.31 -6.67 15.47
C ALA A 111 -0.16 -7.16 14.03
N ASN A 112 0.76 -8.10 13.76
CA ASN A 112 0.89 -8.74 12.44
C ASN A 112 -0.36 -9.54 12.06
N LEU A 113 -0.97 -10.25 13.02
CA LEU A 113 -2.21 -11.00 12.79
C LEU A 113 -3.37 -10.03 12.53
N ALA A 114 -3.52 -8.98 13.33
CA ALA A 114 -4.52 -7.93 13.11
C ALA A 114 -4.42 -7.35 11.70
N GLN A 115 -3.22 -7.03 11.23
CA GLN A 115 -3.00 -6.54 9.87
C GLN A 115 -3.39 -7.55 8.79
N SER A 116 -3.05 -8.83 9.01
CA SER A 116 -3.44 -9.90 8.09
C SER A 116 -4.95 -10.01 7.94
N TYR A 117 -5.71 -9.88 9.02
CA TYR A 117 -7.17 -9.92 8.98
C TYR A 117 -7.80 -8.62 8.47
N LEU A 118 -7.20 -7.46 8.78
CA LEU A 118 -7.60 -6.17 8.20
C LEU A 118 -7.57 -6.21 6.67
N SER A 119 -6.54 -6.80 6.09
CA SER A 119 -6.37 -6.92 4.63
C SER A 119 -7.39 -7.84 3.95
N ARG A 120 -8.15 -8.64 4.71
CA ARG A 120 -9.23 -9.50 4.19
C ARG A 120 -10.57 -8.81 4.09
N LEU A 121 -10.73 -7.66 4.73
CA LEU A 121 -11.98 -6.91 4.69
C LEU A 121 -12.22 -6.34 3.28
N PRO A 122 -13.47 -6.30 2.81
CA PRO A 122 -13.81 -5.81 1.47
C PRO A 122 -13.86 -4.28 1.43
N ILE A 123 -12.80 -3.64 1.89
CA ILE A 123 -12.60 -2.20 2.00
C ILE A 123 -11.39 -1.84 1.15
N GLU A 124 -11.42 -0.71 0.44
CA GLU A 124 -10.28 -0.31 -0.39
C GLU A 124 -9.04 -0.01 0.46
N SER A 125 -7.88 -0.42 -0.05
CA SER A 125 -6.60 -0.31 0.65
C SER A 125 -6.23 1.12 1.04
N ASN A 126 -6.68 2.14 0.27
CA ASN A 126 -6.48 3.54 0.58
C ASN A 126 -7.30 4.00 1.79
N GLU A 127 -8.48 3.41 2.03
CA GLU A 127 -9.33 3.73 3.20
C GLU A 127 -8.82 3.10 4.50
N LEU A 128 -8.00 2.07 4.41
CA LEU A 128 -7.39 1.37 5.55
C LEU A 128 -5.88 1.62 5.68
N SER A 129 -5.34 2.55 4.88
CA SER A 129 -3.89 2.71 4.77
C SER A 129 -3.24 3.14 6.09
N ASN A 130 -3.85 4.05 6.84
CA ASN A 130 -3.31 4.53 8.10
C ASN A 130 -3.46 3.49 9.21
N THR A 131 -4.60 2.81 9.29
CA THR A 131 -4.79 1.70 10.24
C THR A 131 -3.80 0.57 9.97
N SER A 132 -3.59 0.22 8.70
CA SER A 132 -2.58 -0.77 8.31
C SER A 132 -1.17 -0.32 8.66
N LYS A 133 -0.81 0.94 8.39
CA LYS A 133 0.48 1.52 8.80
C LYS A 133 0.64 1.48 10.32
N PHE A 134 -0.37 1.91 11.07
CA PHE A 134 -0.33 1.87 12.53
C PHE A 134 -0.05 0.46 13.07
N LEU A 135 -0.77 -0.56 12.59
CA LEU A 135 -0.56 -1.94 13.02
C LEU A 135 0.86 -2.45 12.66
N ASN A 136 1.38 -2.06 11.48
CA ASN A 136 2.76 -2.34 11.12
C ASN A 136 3.74 -1.68 12.08
N GLN A 137 3.53 -0.42 12.40
CA GLN A 137 4.37 0.36 13.29
C GLN A 137 4.39 -0.23 14.71
N VAL A 138 3.20 -0.56 15.24
CA VAL A 138 3.09 -1.26 16.53
C VAL A 138 3.89 -2.56 16.49
N SER A 139 3.74 -3.33 15.42
CA SER A 139 4.46 -4.58 15.23
C SER A 139 5.98 -4.37 15.26
N ASP A 140 6.50 -3.55 14.38
CA ASP A 140 7.94 -3.37 14.20
C ASP A 140 8.61 -2.70 15.40
N TYR A 141 7.94 -1.69 15.97
CA TYR A 141 8.45 -1.00 17.16
C TYR A 141 8.52 -1.94 18.36
N SER A 142 7.46 -2.71 18.60
CA SER A 142 7.43 -3.68 19.69
C SER A 142 8.48 -4.78 19.54
N TYR A 143 8.69 -5.27 18.31
CA TYR A 143 9.75 -6.22 18.04
C TYR A 143 11.15 -5.63 18.29
N SER A 144 11.38 -4.38 17.86
CA SER A 144 12.63 -3.68 18.12
C SER A 144 12.93 -3.56 19.61
N LEU A 145 11.94 -3.10 20.40
CA LEU A 145 12.09 -2.96 21.84
C LEU A 145 12.19 -4.31 22.56
N SER A 146 11.49 -5.35 22.10
CA SER A 146 11.63 -6.69 22.64
C SER A 146 13.07 -7.20 22.50
N ARG A 147 13.70 -6.99 21.35
CA ARG A 147 15.12 -7.34 21.13
C ARG A 147 16.05 -6.58 22.06
N LYS A 148 15.81 -5.28 22.26
CA LYS A 148 16.56 -4.47 23.20
C LYS A 148 16.52 -5.07 24.62
N ASN A 149 15.32 -5.44 25.07
CA ASN A 149 15.14 -6.11 26.34
C ASN A 149 15.83 -7.49 26.41
N ILE A 150 15.82 -8.28 25.33
CA ILE A 150 16.56 -9.55 25.24
C ILE A 150 18.06 -9.35 25.47
N TYR A 151 18.62 -8.23 25.02
CA TYR A 151 20.03 -7.89 25.27
C TYR A 151 20.26 -7.20 26.62
N ASN A 152 19.24 -7.15 27.47
CA ASN A 152 19.28 -6.54 28.79
C ASN A 152 19.57 -5.04 28.78
N GLU A 153 19.15 -4.36 27.71
CA GLU A 153 19.20 -2.91 27.58
C GLU A 153 17.89 -2.30 28.06
N ALA A 154 17.97 -1.35 29.00
CA ALA A 154 16.77 -0.67 29.50
C ALA A 154 16.14 0.22 28.42
N LEU A 155 14.81 0.30 28.41
CA LEU A 155 14.09 1.24 27.57
C LEU A 155 14.34 2.69 28.05
N THR A 156 14.50 3.58 27.13
CA THR A 156 14.62 5.02 27.41
C THR A 156 13.26 5.62 27.78
N GLN A 157 13.26 6.81 28.38
CA GLN A 157 12.01 7.51 28.67
C GLN A 157 11.21 7.86 27.42
N GLU A 158 11.89 8.16 26.31
CA GLU A 158 11.27 8.40 25.01
C GLU A 158 10.59 7.16 24.47
N GLU A 159 11.26 6.00 24.53
CA GLU A 159 10.68 4.72 24.11
C GLU A 159 9.46 4.31 24.96
N LEU A 160 9.48 4.60 26.26
CA LEU A 160 8.33 4.38 27.14
C LEU A 160 7.17 5.34 26.80
N ASN A 161 7.46 6.60 26.48
CA ASN A 161 6.45 7.56 26.04
C ASN A 161 5.81 7.12 24.70
N ASN A 162 6.62 6.68 23.74
CA ASN A 162 6.14 6.16 22.46
C ASN A 162 5.25 4.91 22.65
N LEU A 163 5.65 3.99 23.53
CA LEU A 163 4.80 2.85 23.87
C LEU A 163 3.46 3.27 24.48
N LYS A 164 3.47 4.31 25.32
CA LYS A 164 2.25 4.86 25.91
C LYS A 164 1.34 5.46 24.84
N GLU A 165 1.87 6.22 23.90
CA GLU A 165 1.11 6.74 22.77
C GLU A 165 0.53 5.60 21.90
N LEU A 166 1.32 4.59 21.57
CA LEU A 166 0.83 3.41 20.85
C LEU A 166 -0.29 2.68 21.60
N HIS A 167 -0.20 2.60 22.91
CA HIS A 167 -1.26 2.04 23.74
C HIS A 167 -2.54 2.89 23.67
N GLU A 168 -2.44 4.23 23.80
CA GLU A 168 -3.58 5.15 23.72
C GLU A 168 -4.30 5.01 22.36
N TYR A 169 -3.56 4.96 21.26
CA TYR A 169 -4.13 4.70 19.92
C TYR A 169 -4.74 3.30 19.79
N SER A 170 -4.15 2.30 20.40
CA SER A 170 -4.73 0.94 20.40
C SER A 170 -6.07 0.89 21.12
N VAL A 171 -6.23 1.63 22.22
CA VAL A 171 -7.51 1.79 22.93
C VAL A 171 -8.56 2.46 22.03
N GLU A 172 -8.18 3.51 21.30
CA GLU A 172 -9.09 4.20 20.40
C GLU A 172 -9.50 3.30 19.22
N LEU A 173 -8.57 2.57 18.64
CA LEU A 173 -8.85 1.59 17.58
C LEU A 173 -9.77 0.48 18.08
N GLU A 174 -9.52 -0.08 19.26
CA GLU A 174 -10.38 -1.10 19.87
C GLU A 174 -11.81 -0.59 20.07
N ASN A 175 -11.97 0.62 20.63
CA ASN A 175 -13.28 1.23 20.83
C ASN A 175 -14.03 1.42 19.50
N THR A 176 -13.35 1.87 18.47
CA THR A 176 -13.91 2.04 17.13
C THR A 176 -14.35 0.71 16.53
N LEU A 177 -13.54 -0.33 16.64
CA LEU A 177 -13.86 -1.67 16.13
C LEU A 177 -15.03 -2.29 16.92
N ASN A 178 -15.11 -2.08 18.25
CA ASN A 178 -16.22 -2.53 19.07
C ASN A 178 -17.54 -1.84 18.69
N GLN A 179 -17.52 -0.55 18.35
CA GLN A 179 -18.69 0.16 17.83
C GLN A 179 -19.12 -0.42 16.48
N LEU A 180 -18.19 -0.66 15.56
CA LEU A 180 -18.47 -1.31 14.28
C LEU A 180 -19.02 -2.73 14.44
N SER A 181 -18.53 -3.49 15.42
CA SER A 181 -19.05 -4.81 15.78
C SER A 181 -20.54 -4.73 16.16
N SER A 182 -20.91 -3.73 16.96
CA SER A 182 -22.32 -3.48 17.30
C SER A 182 -23.16 -3.17 16.04
N ASP A 183 -22.64 -2.35 15.12
CA ASP A 183 -23.34 -1.97 13.89
C ASP A 183 -23.52 -3.16 12.94
N ILE A 184 -22.56 -4.06 12.85
CA ILE A 184 -22.64 -5.31 12.10
C ILE A 184 -23.69 -6.24 12.71
N ASN A 185 -23.65 -6.44 14.04
CA ASN A 185 -24.56 -7.31 14.77
C ASN A 185 -26.03 -6.85 14.68
N GLU A 186 -26.26 -5.55 14.67
CA GLU A 186 -27.56 -4.96 14.50
C GLU A 186 -28.03 -4.90 13.04
N GLY A 187 -27.22 -5.39 12.09
CA GLY A 187 -27.53 -5.40 10.67
C GLY A 187 -27.50 -4.02 10.00
N ARG A 188 -26.88 -3.03 10.64
CA ARG A 188 -26.69 -1.68 10.04
C ARG A 188 -25.63 -1.70 8.96
N ILE A 189 -24.69 -2.62 9.03
CA ILE A 189 -23.61 -2.84 8.05
C ILE A 189 -23.74 -4.23 7.45
N SER A 190 -23.66 -4.30 6.11
CA SER A 190 -23.61 -5.53 5.32
C SER A 190 -22.44 -5.49 4.34
N TRP A 191 -21.52 -6.41 4.49
CA TRP A 191 -20.33 -6.50 3.63
C TRP A 191 -20.65 -6.71 2.15
N GLY A 192 -21.69 -7.49 1.86
CA GLY A 192 -22.10 -7.75 0.48
C GLY A 192 -22.72 -6.55 -0.23
N GLU A 193 -23.17 -5.54 0.50
CA GLU A 193 -23.55 -4.26 -0.07
C GLU A 193 -22.35 -3.36 -0.31
N LEU A 194 -21.38 -3.38 0.58
CA LEU A 194 -20.13 -2.65 0.45
C LEU A 194 -19.34 -3.09 -0.80
N THR A 195 -19.19 -4.40 -1.02
CA THR A 195 -18.52 -4.94 -2.22
C THR A 195 -19.24 -4.65 -3.54
N LYS A 196 -20.55 -4.44 -3.53
CA LYS A 196 -21.34 -4.25 -4.77
C LYS A 196 -21.37 -2.83 -5.29
N LYS A 197 -21.34 -1.87 -4.41
CA LYS A 197 -21.63 -0.47 -4.75
C LYS A 197 -20.35 0.34 -4.99
N GLY A 198 -19.17 -0.28 -4.75
CA GLY A 198 -17.91 0.43 -4.80
C GLY A 198 -17.80 1.49 -3.67
N THR A 199 -16.65 2.06 -3.52
CA THR A 199 -16.26 3.01 -2.46
C THR A 199 -17.20 4.19 -2.22
N ASN A 200 -17.92 4.66 -3.23
CA ASN A 200 -18.85 5.78 -3.08
C ASN A 200 -20.03 5.49 -2.15
N VAL A 201 -20.29 4.24 -1.80
CA VAL A 201 -21.40 3.85 -0.92
C VAL A 201 -20.95 3.49 0.49
N PHE A 202 -19.74 3.01 0.65
CA PHE A 202 -19.06 3.08 1.96
C PHE A 202 -19.08 4.54 2.44
N ALA A 203 -18.76 5.46 1.54
CA ALA A 203 -18.86 6.90 1.76
C ALA A 203 -20.27 7.44 2.06
N GLN A 204 -21.35 6.80 1.65
CA GLN A 204 -22.72 7.35 1.79
C GLN A 204 -23.65 6.62 2.76
N GLN A 205 -23.51 5.31 3.02
CA GLN A 205 -24.39 4.54 3.92
C GLN A 205 -23.75 4.18 5.27
N VAL A 206 -22.43 4.13 5.31
CA VAL A 206 -21.66 4.17 6.56
C VAL A 206 -21.54 5.63 7.06
N SER A 207 -22.29 6.52 6.40
CA SER A 207 -22.05 7.96 6.33
C SER A 207 -22.36 8.76 7.60
N ASN A 208 -22.82 8.18 8.68
CA ASN A 208 -23.05 8.99 9.88
C ASN A 208 -22.39 8.46 11.17
N VAL A 209 -21.87 7.24 11.20
CA VAL A 209 -21.16 6.71 12.39
C VAL A 209 -19.81 6.13 12.04
N SER A 210 -19.68 5.30 10.99
CA SER A 210 -18.44 4.60 10.69
C SER A 210 -17.50 5.35 9.73
N LYS A 211 -18.01 6.22 8.85
CA LYS A 211 -17.14 7.07 8.02
C LYS A 211 -16.41 8.10 8.86
N ASP A 212 -17.10 8.72 9.80
CA ASP A 212 -16.50 9.66 10.74
C ASP A 212 -15.52 8.93 11.66
N SER A 213 -15.80 7.68 12.06
CA SER A 213 -14.90 6.89 12.90
C SER A 213 -13.64 6.42 12.17
N PHE A 214 -13.76 5.91 10.93
CA PHE A 214 -12.57 5.53 10.15
C PHE A 214 -11.83 6.75 9.59
N SER A 215 -12.51 7.82 9.18
CA SER A 215 -11.85 9.06 8.76
C SER A 215 -11.22 9.80 9.93
N ASN A 216 -11.85 9.86 11.09
CA ASN A 216 -11.27 10.44 12.30
C ASN A 216 -10.09 9.58 12.80
N MET A 217 -10.19 8.26 12.72
CA MET A 217 -9.09 7.35 12.99
C MET A 217 -7.94 7.60 12.01
N GLU A 218 -8.21 7.70 10.70
CA GLU A 218 -7.23 8.01 9.67
C GLU A 218 -6.62 9.42 9.83
N GLU A 219 -7.40 10.42 10.25
CA GLU A 219 -6.91 11.78 10.55
C GLU A 219 -6.06 11.82 11.82
N ASN A 220 -6.44 11.12 12.88
CA ASN A 220 -5.69 11.04 14.13
C ASN A 220 -4.33 10.32 13.91
N PHE A 221 -4.29 9.30 13.06
CA PHE A 221 -3.04 8.62 12.71
C PHE A 221 -2.12 9.44 11.78
N HIS A 222 -2.61 10.50 11.14
CA HIS A 222 -1.76 11.44 10.40
C HIS A 222 -0.79 12.22 11.30
N GLU A 223 -1.10 12.38 12.57
CA GLU A 223 -0.24 13.09 13.54
C GLU A 223 0.85 12.21 14.14
N TYR A 224 0.81 10.88 13.96
CA TYR A 224 1.90 10.01 14.40
C TYR A 224 3.08 10.11 13.42
N ALA A 225 3.83 11.20 13.56
CA ALA A 225 4.89 11.64 12.65
C ALA A 225 6.19 10.81 12.75
N GLY A 226 6.13 9.56 13.21
CA GLY A 226 7.33 8.84 13.57
C GLY A 226 7.68 7.61 12.76
N LEU A 227 6.74 7.03 12.06
CA LEU A 227 6.93 5.68 11.57
C LEU A 227 6.34 5.50 10.15
N ILE A 228 6.97 6.08 9.13
CA ILE A 228 6.59 5.79 7.74
C ILE A 228 7.45 4.62 7.25
N TYR A 229 6.83 3.43 7.10
CA TYR A 229 7.49 2.27 6.49
C TYR A 229 7.69 2.48 5.00
N ASP A 230 8.93 2.61 4.59
CA ASP A 230 9.26 2.90 3.20
C ASP A 230 10.54 2.16 2.75
N GLY A 231 10.71 0.93 3.24
CA GLY A 231 11.85 0.06 3.00
C GLY A 231 12.72 -0.15 4.24
N ALA A 232 13.60 -1.13 4.18
CA ALA A 232 14.34 -1.69 5.31
C ALA A 232 15.14 -0.69 6.16
N PHE A 233 15.48 0.48 5.65
CA PHE A 233 16.25 1.49 6.38
C PHE A 233 15.55 2.85 6.51
N SER A 234 14.35 3.03 5.95
CA SER A 234 13.65 4.32 6.00
C SER A 234 12.96 4.59 7.33
N GLU A 235 12.62 3.56 8.10
CA GLU A 235 11.90 3.68 9.37
C GLU A 235 12.73 4.24 10.53
N HIS A 236 14.06 4.17 10.42
CA HIS A 236 14.95 4.54 11.50
C HIS A 236 15.25 6.04 11.58
N MET A 237 14.54 6.85 10.78
CA MET A 237 14.90 8.23 10.50
C MET A 237 14.00 9.27 11.19
N THR A 238 13.28 8.89 12.23
CA THR A 238 12.61 9.85 13.12
C THR A 238 13.60 10.54 14.05
N ASN A 239 14.59 11.22 13.48
CA ASN A 239 15.60 11.87 14.32
C ASN A 239 15.24 13.33 14.57
N PRO A 240 15.04 13.75 15.83
CA PRO A 240 14.75 15.12 16.19
C PRO A 240 15.89 16.11 15.90
N GLU A 241 17.14 15.65 15.72
CA GLU A 241 18.29 16.55 15.48
C GLU A 241 18.31 17.17 14.09
N ARG A 242 17.67 16.55 13.07
CA ARG A 242 17.56 17.06 11.68
C ARG A 242 18.89 17.64 11.17
N LYS A 243 19.94 16.82 11.19
CA LYS A 243 21.34 17.23 10.93
C LYS A 243 21.54 17.84 9.55
N GLY A 244 20.81 17.37 8.55
CA GLY A 244 20.85 17.89 7.18
C GLY A 244 19.98 19.14 6.97
N LEU A 245 19.14 19.50 7.92
CA LEU A 245 18.28 20.68 7.84
C LEU A 245 19.03 21.91 8.32
N VAL A 246 19.85 22.49 7.44
CA VAL A 246 20.73 23.63 7.73
C VAL A 246 20.18 24.94 7.16
N GLY A 247 20.60 26.07 7.72
CA GLY A 247 20.21 27.41 7.28
C GLY A 247 19.27 28.11 8.26
N ASP A 248 18.97 29.38 7.96
CA ASP A 248 18.09 30.24 8.76
C ASP A 248 16.60 29.95 8.42
N GLU A 249 15.71 30.34 9.31
CA GLU A 249 14.28 30.35 9.02
C GLU A 249 13.94 31.32 7.89
N ILE A 250 13.05 30.91 7.01
CA ILE A 250 12.55 31.73 5.91
C ILE A 250 11.03 31.94 6.05
N ASP A 251 10.56 33.02 5.44
CA ASP A 251 9.13 33.31 5.33
C ASP A 251 8.46 32.58 4.14
N GLU A 252 7.15 32.63 4.08
CA GLU A 252 6.34 31.96 3.07
C GLU A 252 6.64 32.48 1.64
N GLU A 253 6.89 33.79 1.48
CA GLU A 253 7.21 34.35 0.16
C GLU A 253 8.57 33.87 -0.35
N SER A 254 9.55 33.80 0.53
CA SER A 254 10.86 33.20 0.21
C SER A 254 10.74 31.71 -0.13
N ALA A 255 9.92 30.97 0.63
CA ALA A 255 9.63 29.56 0.35
C ALA A 255 8.93 29.39 -1.01
N LYS A 256 7.95 30.23 -1.32
CA LYS A 256 7.25 30.24 -2.62
C LYS A 256 8.20 30.51 -3.78
N LYS A 257 9.14 31.43 -3.60
CA LYS A 257 10.18 31.69 -4.61
C LYS A 257 11.04 30.45 -4.83
N LYS A 258 11.51 29.80 -3.75
CA LYS A 258 12.30 28.57 -3.84
C LYS A 258 11.51 27.41 -4.51
N ALA A 259 10.21 27.29 -4.23
CA ALA A 259 9.35 26.34 -4.89
C ALA A 259 9.31 26.55 -6.41
N LYS A 260 9.13 27.81 -6.84
CA LYS A 260 9.15 28.17 -8.28
C LYS A 260 10.50 27.87 -8.93
N GLU A 261 11.61 28.23 -8.29
CA GLU A 261 12.96 27.94 -8.78
C GLU A 261 13.25 26.44 -8.89
N PHE A 262 12.71 25.65 -7.97
CA PHE A 262 12.89 24.21 -7.98
C PHE A 262 12.12 23.55 -9.12
N ILE A 263 10.83 23.88 -9.28
CA ILE A 263 9.96 23.34 -10.35
C ILE A 263 10.42 23.83 -11.72
N GLY A 264 10.82 25.08 -11.83
CA GLY A 264 11.08 25.82 -13.05
C GLY A 264 9.94 26.81 -13.32
N GLU A 265 10.24 28.11 -13.30
CA GLU A 265 9.24 29.18 -13.49
C GLU A 265 8.54 29.13 -14.85
N ASP A 266 9.23 28.62 -15.87
CA ASP A 266 8.74 28.43 -17.22
C ASP A 266 7.63 27.36 -17.30
N LYS A 267 7.62 26.38 -16.39
CA LYS A 267 6.62 25.30 -16.31
C LYS A 267 5.35 25.69 -15.58
N ILE A 268 5.41 26.73 -14.74
CA ILE A 268 4.32 27.09 -13.83
C ILE A 268 3.40 28.13 -14.48
N GLU A 269 2.08 27.87 -14.47
CA GLU A 269 1.04 28.85 -14.81
C GLU A 269 0.69 29.70 -13.56
N GLU A 270 0.42 29.02 -12.43
CA GLU A 270 0.02 29.63 -11.16
C GLU A 270 0.57 28.81 -10.01
N ILE A 271 0.93 29.43 -8.89
CA ILE A 271 1.29 28.76 -7.65
C ILE A 271 0.55 29.38 -6.47
N THR A 272 -0.18 28.56 -5.71
CA THR A 272 -0.97 28.95 -4.54
C THR A 272 -0.41 28.30 -3.28
N SER A 273 -0.53 28.99 -2.15
CA SER A 273 -0.21 28.43 -0.84
C SER A 273 -1.35 27.54 -0.35
N ASN A 274 -1.01 26.40 0.24
CA ASN A 274 -1.94 25.49 0.91
C ASN A 274 -1.77 25.54 2.45
N GLY A 275 -0.95 26.46 2.96
CA GLY A 275 -0.74 26.65 4.39
C GLY A 275 0.60 26.15 4.89
N ILE A 276 0.66 25.90 6.19
CA ILE A 276 1.89 25.55 6.91
C ILE A 276 1.68 24.23 7.64
N ALA A 277 2.54 23.26 7.40
CA ALA A 277 2.62 22.01 8.14
C ALA A 277 3.55 22.16 9.36
N GLU A 278 3.04 22.78 10.44
CA GLU A 278 3.85 23.05 11.65
C GLU A 278 4.23 21.77 12.40
N ASN A 279 3.32 20.80 12.47
CA ASN A 279 3.49 19.56 13.22
C ASN A 279 4.14 18.44 12.40
N ALA A 280 4.52 18.70 11.14
CA ALA A 280 5.23 17.73 10.33
C ALA A 280 6.63 17.42 10.88
N ASN A 281 7.16 16.23 10.54
CA ASN A 281 8.55 15.86 10.87
C ASN A 281 9.53 16.99 10.52
N ILE A 282 9.35 17.63 9.36
CA ILE A 282 10.06 18.85 8.96
C ILE A 282 9.01 19.94 8.73
N PRO A 283 8.88 20.94 9.62
CA PRO A 283 7.95 22.05 9.42
C PRO A 283 8.16 22.74 8.07
N SER A 284 7.11 22.86 7.29
CA SER A 284 7.19 23.32 5.90
C SER A 284 6.04 24.25 5.51
N TYR A 285 6.26 25.01 4.45
CA TYR A 285 5.23 25.71 3.68
C TYR A 285 4.83 24.84 2.49
N ASP A 286 3.55 24.62 2.33
CA ASP A 286 3.01 23.76 1.28
C ASP A 286 2.39 24.59 0.16
N PHE A 287 2.72 24.23 -1.08
CA PHE A 287 2.25 24.92 -2.28
C PHE A 287 1.70 23.94 -3.29
N GLN A 288 0.71 24.43 -4.04
CA GLN A 288 0.20 23.76 -5.23
C GLN A 288 0.45 24.62 -6.46
N ALA A 289 1.09 24.06 -7.47
CA ALA A 289 1.34 24.73 -8.75
C ALA A 289 0.53 24.08 -9.87
N LYS A 290 -0.13 24.90 -10.70
CA LYS A 290 -0.72 24.49 -11.98
C LYS A 290 0.37 24.52 -13.05
N VAL A 291 0.39 23.48 -13.88
CA VAL A 291 1.37 23.33 -14.94
C VAL A 291 0.83 23.90 -16.26
N LYS A 292 1.64 24.67 -16.96
CA LYS A 292 1.27 25.22 -18.27
C LYS A 292 1.01 24.09 -19.27
N ASN A 293 -0.07 24.24 -20.04
CA ASN A 293 -0.48 23.31 -21.10
C ASN A 293 -0.94 21.92 -20.63
N GLU A 294 -1.08 21.69 -19.32
CA GLU A 294 -1.58 20.42 -18.75
C GLU A 294 -2.75 20.69 -17.82
N LYS A 295 -3.99 20.60 -18.35
CA LYS A 295 -5.21 21.05 -17.63
C LYS A 295 -5.54 20.28 -16.35
N ASP A 296 -5.13 19.00 -16.27
CA ASP A 296 -5.48 18.10 -15.17
C ASP A 296 -4.27 17.73 -14.31
N ALA A 297 -3.12 18.39 -14.50
CA ALA A 297 -1.88 18.09 -13.80
C ALA A 297 -1.50 19.22 -12.83
N ASN A 298 -1.17 18.82 -11.60
CA ASN A 298 -0.74 19.74 -10.55
C ASN A 298 0.57 19.24 -9.95
N ILE A 299 1.37 20.17 -9.48
CA ILE A 299 2.56 19.90 -8.68
C ILE A 299 2.29 20.34 -7.25
N TRP A 300 2.45 19.41 -6.32
CA TRP A 300 2.47 19.67 -4.89
C TRP A 300 3.92 19.75 -4.45
N ILE A 301 4.29 20.78 -3.67
CA ILE A 301 5.65 20.95 -3.19
C ILE A 301 5.66 21.52 -1.78
N SER A 302 6.50 20.93 -0.90
CA SER A 302 6.72 21.35 0.47
C SER A 302 8.13 21.88 0.61
N ILE A 303 8.25 23.09 1.12
CA ILE A 303 9.53 23.78 1.38
C ILE A 303 9.71 23.96 2.88
N SER A 304 10.81 23.48 3.44
CA SER A 304 11.10 23.60 4.87
C SER A 304 11.17 25.04 5.33
N LYS A 305 10.63 25.33 6.53
CA LYS A 305 10.74 26.64 7.16
C LYS A 305 12.20 26.99 7.44
N LYS A 306 12.97 26.03 7.92
CA LYS A 306 14.40 26.19 8.15
C LYS A 306 15.19 25.87 6.88
N GLY A 307 15.99 26.82 6.41
CA GLY A 307 16.88 26.69 5.26
C GLY A 307 16.17 26.74 3.89
N GLY A 308 14.86 26.55 3.83
CA GLY A 308 14.11 26.55 2.57
C GLY A 308 14.49 25.40 1.64
N HIS A 309 14.65 24.21 2.18
CA HIS A 309 14.91 22.99 1.43
C HIS A 309 13.62 22.40 0.90
N VAL A 310 13.66 21.77 -0.27
CA VAL A 310 12.54 20.95 -0.76
C VAL A 310 12.47 19.71 0.10
N VAL A 311 11.35 19.49 0.77
CA VAL A 311 11.08 18.30 1.59
C VAL A 311 10.42 17.22 0.74
N PHE A 312 9.46 17.66 -0.05
CA PHE A 312 8.64 16.79 -0.89
C PHE A 312 8.18 17.54 -2.14
N MET A 313 8.09 16.83 -3.26
CA MET A 313 7.39 17.29 -4.45
C MET A 313 6.71 16.09 -5.11
N ASN A 314 5.48 16.29 -5.59
CA ASN A 314 4.77 15.30 -6.40
C ASN A 314 4.05 16.00 -7.55
N PHE A 315 4.33 15.55 -8.76
CA PHE A 315 3.71 15.98 -10.00
C PHE A 315 2.78 14.88 -10.50
N ASN A 316 1.49 15.10 -10.44
CA ASN A 316 0.50 14.12 -10.88
C ASN A 316 0.19 14.34 -12.37
N ARG A 317 0.80 13.59 -13.24
CA ARG A 317 0.39 13.49 -14.63
C ARG A 317 0.26 12.05 -15.09
N LYS A 318 -0.57 11.81 -16.07
CA LYS A 318 -0.71 10.50 -16.70
C LYS A 318 0.49 10.14 -17.56
N ILE A 319 0.89 8.88 -17.47
CA ILE A 319 1.88 8.28 -18.39
C ILE A 319 1.16 7.18 -19.16
N GLU A 320 1.16 7.30 -20.48
CA GLU A 320 0.44 6.36 -21.36
C GLU A 320 1.38 5.33 -22.02
N VAL A 321 2.61 5.73 -22.30
CA VAL A 321 3.59 4.90 -23.03
C VAL A 321 4.95 5.03 -22.37
N GLU A 322 5.67 3.94 -22.24
CA GLU A 322 7.03 3.93 -21.70
C GLU A 322 8.05 3.90 -22.84
N ASN A 323 8.95 4.88 -22.89
CA ASN A 323 9.89 5.09 -24.00
C ASN A 323 11.36 5.07 -23.57
N ILE A 324 11.65 5.12 -22.26
CA ILE A 324 13.03 5.13 -21.74
C ILE A 324 13.33 3.91 -20.90
N SER A 325 14.60 3.49 -20.90
CA SER A 325 15.04 2.37 -20.08
C SER A 325 15.28 2.80 -18.61
N ASN A 326 15.38 1.82 -17.70
CA ASN A 326 15.68 2.07 -16.28
C ASN A 326 17.04 2.76 -16.12
N GLU A 327 18.05 2.38 -16.93
CA GLU A 327 19.39 2.98 -16.92
C GLU A 327 19.32 4.46 -17.32
N LYS A 328 18.54 4.78 -18.36
CA LYS A 328 18.37 6.16 -18.80
C LYS A 328 17.62 7.01 -17.77
N ALA A 329 16.58 6.45 -17.16
CA ALA A 329 15.85 7.11 -16.09
C ALA A 329 16.75 7.35 -14.87
N ASN A 330 17.62 6.39 -14.51
CA ASN A 330 18.61 6.57 -13.44
C ASN A 330 19.63 7.65 -13.77
N GLU A 331 20.14 7.70 -15.01
CA GLU A 331 21.04 8.78 -15.48
C GLU A 331 20.39 10.16 -15.34
N ILE A 332 19.13 10.29 -15.77
CA ILE A 332 18.35 11.53 -15.65
C ILE A 332 18.19 11.91 -14.17
N GLY A 333 17.80 10.95 -13.33
CA GLY A 333 17.62 11.16 -11.89
C GLY A 333 18.90 11.62 -11.20
N LYS A 334 20.02 10.97 -11.48
CA LYS A 334 21.34 11.34 -10.93
C LYS A 334 21.73 12.78 -11.34
N ASN A 335 21.60 13.11 -12.62
CA ASN A 335 21.90 14.43 -13.14
C ASN A 335 21.00 15.51 -12.51
N PHE A 336 19.72 15.20 -12.33
CA PHE A 336 18.78 16.09 -11.64
C PHE A 336 19.21 16.36 -10.19
N LEU A 337 19.55 15.33 -9.43
CA LEU A 337 20.00 15.48 -8.04
C LEU A 337 21.26 16.32 -7.96
N GLU A 338 22.25 16.10 -8.82
CA GLU A 338 23.48 16.91 -8.89
C GLU A 338 23.17 18.38 -9.20
N GLN A 339 22.29 18.66 -10.16
CA GLN A 339 21.86 20.02 -10.51
C GLN A 339 21.14 20.73 -9.35
N LYS A 340 20.37 19.97 -8.53
CA LYS A 340 19.67 20.50 -7.37
C LYS A 340 20.56 20.57 -6.10
N GLY A 341 21.84 20.23 -6.21
CA GLY A 341 22.83 20.35 -5.13
C GLY A 341 23.03 19.09 -4.29
N PHE A 342 22.29 18.01 -4.56
CA PHE A 342 22.48 16.71 -3.91
C PHE A 342 23.60 15.95 -4.61
N LYS A 343 24.81 16.10 -4.11
CA LYS A 343 26.03 15.49 -4.68
C LYS A 343 26.28 14.09 -4.13
N ASN A 344 27.05 13.31 -4.86
CA ASN A 344 27.48 11.96 -4.45
C ASN A 344 26.34 11.01 -4.10
N MET A 345 25.22 11.12 -4.82
CA MET A 345 24.07 10.23 -4.64
C MET A 345 24.24 8.98 -5.50
N LYS A 346 24.15 7.80 -4.88
CA LYS A 346 24.27 6.48 -5.51
C LYS A 346 22.92 5.78 -5.49
N ALA A 347 22.44 5.37 -6.67
CA ALA A 347 21.23 4.56 -6.76
C ALA A 347 21.44 3.20 -6.06
N THR A 348 20.50 2.81 -5.22
CA THR A 348 20.53 1.58 -4.43
C THR A 348 19.52 0.57 -4.93
N TYR A 349 18.25 0.90 -4.88
CA TYR A 349 17.15 0.07 -5.38
C TYR A 349 16.07 0.93 -6.04
N PHE A 350 15.21 0.31 -6.82
CA PHE A 350 14.13 0.99 -7.52
C PHE A 350 12.88 0.15 -7.61
N THR A 351 11.73 0.82 -7.74
CA THR A 351 10.46 0.19 -8.08
C THR A 351 9.90 0.82 -9.34
N ARG A 352 9.19 0.02 -10.16
CA ARG A 352 8.56 0.50 -11.40
C ARG A 352 7.08 0.15 -11.35
N GLN A 353 6.24 1.17 -11.42
CA GLN A 353 4.80 1.01 -11.40
C GLN A 353 4.12 2.08 -12.23
N SER A 354 3.17 1.69 -13.07
CA SER A 354 2.33 2.61 -13.86
C SER A 354 3.14 3.62 -14.67
N GLY A 355 4.25 3.19 -15.29
CA GLY A 355 5.11 4.06 -16.08
C GLY A 355 6.02 4.99 -15.27
N ILE A 356 6.10 4.82 -13.97
CA ILE A 356 6.96 5.60 -13.08
C ILE A 356 8.06 4.70 -12.53
N LEU A 357 9.31 5.14 -12.66
CA LEU A 357 10.45 4.55 -11.96
C LEU A 357 10.74 5.35 -10.69
N THR A 358 10.52 4.74 -9.54
CA THR A 358 10.91 5.31 -8.23
C THR A 358 12.27 4.76 -7.85
N ILE A 359 13.27 5.62 -7.76
CA ILE A 359 14.66 5.26 -7.46
C ILE A 359 15.03 5.80 -6.09
N ASN A 360 15.60 4.95 -5.24
CA ASN A 360 16.19 5.35 -3.98
C ASN A 360 17.67 5.61 -4.16
N TYR A 361 18.11 6.79 -3.76
CA TYR A 361 19.50 7.21 -3.79
C TYR A 361 20.02 7.37 -2.37
N ALA A 362 21.12 6.70 -2.05
CA ALA A 362 21.88 6.88 -0.81
C ALA A 362 23.08 7.78 -1.04
N TYR A 363 23.44 8.57 -0.04
CA TYR A 363 24.66 9.37 -0.08
C TYR A 363 25.90 8.48 -0.02
N GLU A 364 26.92 8.78 -0.80
CA GLU A 364 28.22 8.09 -0.77
C GLU A 364 29.33 9.03 -0.33
N GLN A 365 30.00 8.73 0.76
CA GLN A 365 31.15 9.47 1.27
C GLN A 365 32.34 8.51 1.47
N ASP A 366 33.49 8.84 0.91
CA ASP A 366 34.72 8.05 1.03
C ASP A 366 34.54 6.56 0.67
N ASN A 367 33.75 6.27 -0.35
CA ASN A 367 33.34 4.92 -0.78
C ASN A 367 32.49 4.14 0.28
N VAL A 368 31.92 4.83 1.24
CA VAL A 368 30.93 4.27 2.18
C VAL A 368 29.53 4.71 1.74
N THR A 369 28.65 3.77 1.48
CA THR A 369 27.24 4.03 1.17
C THR A 369 26.49 4.31 2.47
N VAL A 370 25.89 5.49 2.62
CA VAL A 370 25.22 5.93 3.84
C VAL A 370 23.72 5.80 3.66
N TYR A 371 23.15 4.74 4.17
CA TYR A 371 21.73 4.43 4.02
C TYR A 371 20.79 5.29 4.87
N SER A 372 21.32 6.03 5.83
CA SER A 372 20.54 7.03 6.56
C SER A 372 20.20 8.28 5.72
N ASP A 373 21.03 8.58 4.72
CA ASP A 373 20.91 9.79 3.90
C ASP A 373 20.22 9.48 2.58
N LEU A 374 18.95 9.07 2.65
CA LEU A 374 18.19 8.64 1.49
C LEU A 374 17.40 9.79 0.84
N ILE A 375 17.37 9.77 -0.49
CA ILE A 375 16.46 10.57 -1.32
C ILE A 375 15.71 9.61 -2.25
N LYS A 376 14.38 9.75 -2.33
CA LYS A 376 13.56 9.07 -3.31
C LYS A 376 13.25 10.00 -4.48
N LEU A 377 13.37 9.49 -5.67
CA LEU A 377 13.09 10.23 -6.89
C LEU A 377 12.17 9.43 -7.80
N LYS A 378 11.09 10.06 -8.27
CA LYS A 378 10.17 9.49 -9.26
C LYS A 378 10.48 10.05 -10.63
N VAL A 379 10.77 9.17 -11.58
CA VAL A 379 11.07 9.51 -12.98
C VAL A 379 10.00 8.93 -13.88
N ALA A 380 9.44 9.75 -14.76
CA ALA A 380 8.48 9.33 -15.76
C ALA A 380 9.17 8.53 -16.87
N MET A 381 8.64 7.35 -17.20
CA MET A 381 9.24 6.45 -18.19
C MET A 381 8.91 6.79 -19.64
N ASP A 382 8.06 7.79 -19.88
CA ASP A 382 7.76 8.27 -21.23
C ASP A 382 8.79 9.27 -21.75
N ASN A 383 9.19 10.25 -20.93
CA ASN A 383 10.03 11.37 -21.33
C ASN A 383 11.15 11.74 -20.36
N GLY A 384 11.19 11.10 -19.18
CA GLY A 384 12.20 11.37 -18.15
C GLY A 384 11.90 12.57 -17.24
N ASP A 385 10.69 13.12 -17.27
CA ASP A 385 10.29 14.16 -16.30
C ASP A 385 10.42 13.65 -14.87
N ILE A 386 10.83 14.55 -13.97
CA ILE A 386 10.83 14.25 -12.54
C ILE A 386 9.43 14.48 -11.99
N LEU A 387 8.77 13.39 -11.61
CA LEU A 387 7.42 13.40 -11.08
C LEU A 387 7.37 13.51 -9.56
N GLY A 388 8.48 13.31 -8.89
CA GLY A 388 8.50 13.45 -7.43
C GLY A 388 9.90 13.38 -6.86
N ILE A 389 10.05 14.00 -5.72
CA ILE A 389 11.25 13.88 -4.88
C ILE A 389 10.82 13.90 -3.42
N GLU A 390 11.44 13.05 -2.62
CA GLU A 390 11.33 13.04 -1.17
C GLU A 390 12.74 13.07 -0.57
N THR A 391 13.00 14.05 0.27
CA THR A 391 14.33 14.30 0.84
C THR A 391 14.35 14.18 2.36
N THR A 392 13.25 13.76 2.98
CA THR A 392 13.09 13.70 4.45
C THR A 392 14.23 12.94 5.12
N GLY A 393 14.60 11.77 4.58
CA GLY A 393 15.72 10.96 5.09
C GLY A 393 17.02 11.75 5.07
N TYR A 394 17.34 12.35 3.93
CA TYR A 394 18.55 13.16 3.77
C TYR A 394 18.56 14.38 4.73
N LEU A 395 17.47 15.15 4.79
CA LEU A 395 17.38 16.34 5.64
C LEU A 395 17.44 16.01 7.13
N ASN A 396 16.97 14.85 7.55
CA ASN A 396 17.05 14.42 8.93
C ASN A 396 18.47 13.98 9.33
N SER A 397 19.22 13.36 8.42
CA SER A 397 20.40 12.56 8.80
C SER A 397 21.70 13.03 8.21
N HIS A 398 21.65 13.81 7.12
CA HIS A 398 22.87 14.15 6.39
C HIS A 398 23.81 15.05 7.19
N TYR A 399 25.03 14.58 7.33
CA TYR A 399 26.18 15.35 7.81
C TYR A 399 27.46 14.70 7.32
N GLU A 400 28.56 15.43 7.33
CA GLU A 400 29.88 14.90 7.00
C GLU A 400 30.38 14.00 8.14
N ARG A 401 30.50 12.70 7.89
CA ARG A 401 30.88 11.69 8.86
C ARG A 401 32.38 11.47 8.91
N LYS A 402 32.88 11.16 10.09
CA LYS A 402 34.24 10.63 10.27
C LYS A 402 34.12 9.13 10.51
N PHE A 403 34.39 8.34 9.49
CA PHE A 403 34.32 6.89 9.61
C PHE A 403 35.49 6.35 10.44
N ALA A 404 35.19 5.46 11.37
CA ALA A 404 36.22 4.70 12.06
C ALA A 404 36.88 3.69 11.07
N THR A 405 38.15 3.46 11.25
CA THR A 405 38.83 2.39 10.48
C THR A 405 38.26 1.03 10.89
N PRO A 406 37.77 0.22 9.94
CA PRO A 406 37.30 -1.13 10.24
C PRO A 406 38.31 -1.95 11.06
N LYS A 407 37.90 -2.49 12.19
CA LYS A 407 38.73 -3.42 12.98
C LYS A 407 38.77 -4.81 12.35
N ILE A 408 37.68 -5.17 11.67
CA ILE A 408 37.55 -6.42 10.93
C ILE A 408 37.83 -6.15 9.47
N THR A 409 38.83 -6.89 8.90
CA THR A 409 39.11 -6.77 7.47
C THR A 409 37.98 -7.35 6.64
N LYS A 410 37.86 -6.92 5.39
CA LYS A 410 36.86 -7.42 4.45
C LYS A 410 36.92 -8.95 4.30
N GLU A 411 38.11 -9.50 4.21
CA GLU A 411 38.35 -10.93 4.09
C GLU A 411 37.88 -11.70 5.32
N ASN A 412 37.99 -11.10 6.51
CA ASN A 412 37.51 -11.73 7.75
C ASN A 412 35.98 -11.61 7.84
N ALA A 413 35.40 -10.46 7.50
CA ALA A 413 33.97 -10.30 7.43
C ALA A 413 33.31 -11.28 6.44
N ARG A 414 33.98 -11.51 5.28
CA ARG A 414 33.53 -12.48 4.29
C ARG A 414 33.47 -13.92 4.83
N LYS A 415 34.30 -14.30 5.82
CA LYS A 415 34.26 -15.63 6.44
C LYS A 415 33.00 -15.82 7.34
N SER A 416 32.39 -14.76 7.80
CA SER A 416 31.19 -14.79 8.61
C SER A 416 29.91 -14.96 7.78
N ILE A 417 30.02 -14.89 6.45
CA ILE A 417 28.87 -14.99 5.53
C ILE A 417 28.61 -16.48 5.24
N ASN A 418 27.32 -16.77 4.99
CA ASN A 418 26.90 -18.09 4.52
C ASN A 418 27.70 -18.50 3.27
N LYS A 419 28.25 -19.71 3.28
CA LYS A 419 29.11 -20.23 2.21
C LYS A 419 28.38 -20.45 0.88
N ASP A 420 27.07 -20.60 0.94
CA ASP A 420 26.21 -20.79 -0.24
C ASP A 420 25.89 -19.46 -0.93
N LEU A 421 26.24 -18.31 -0.32
CA LEU A 421 26.06 -16.99 -0.92
C LEU A 421 27.15 -16.71 -1.96
N GLU A 422 26.79 -16.75 -3.24
CA GLU A 422 27.65 -16.32 -4.34
C GLU A 422 27.73 -14.78 -4.33
N ILE A 423 28.87 -14.24 -3.87
CA ILE A 423 29.06 -12.79 -3.70
C ILE A 423 29.23 -12.12 -5.07
N MET A 424 28.36 -11.15 -5.37
CA MET A 424 28.32 -10.36 -6.59
C MET A 424 29.05 -9.02 -6.43
N SER A 425 28.88 -8.37 -5.28
CA SER A 425 29.55 -7.12 -4.95
C SER A 425 29.75 -6.98 -3.44
N GLU A 426 30.73 -6.16 -3.07
CA GLU A 426 31.10 -5.92 -1.68
C GLU A 426 31.58 -4.47 -1.49
N GLY A 427 31.25 -3.86 -0.37
CA GLY A 427 31.64 -2.49 -0.04
C GLY A 427 31.47 -2.16 1.44
N LEU A 428 31.76 -0.92 1.81
CA LEU A 428 31.41 -0.39 3.12
C LEU A 428 30.08 0.32 3.05
N ALA A 429 29.26 0.12 4.07
CA ALA A 429 27.98 0.78 4.26
C ALA A 429 27.82 1.27 5.70
N MET A 430 27.23 2.43 5.86
CA MET A 430 26.72 2.93 7.13
C MET A 430 25.23 2.66 7.16
N ILE A 431 24.79 1.74 8.00
CA ILE A 431 23.37 1.40 8.13
C ILE A 431 22.79 1.97 9.42
N PRO A 432 21.54 2.46 9.39
CA PRO A 432 20.84 2.84 10.61
C PRO A 432 20.45 1.57 11.38
N THR A 433 20.48 1.68 12.69
CA THR A 433 19.99 0.63 13.58
C THR A 433 18.55 0.93 14.03
N LYS A 434 17.88 -0.09 14.53
CA LYS A 434 16.55 0.05 15.16
C LYS A 434 16.55 0.96 16.39
N PHE A 435 17.71 1.40 16.86
CA PHE A 435 17.90 2.28 17.99
C PHE A 435 18.33 3.71 17.60
N GLN A 436 18.08 4.10 16.34
CA GLN A 436 18.43 5.43 15.81
C GLN A 436 19.94 5.77 15.88
N THR A 437 20.78 4.75 15.91
CA THR A 437 22.22 4.89 15.79
C THR A 437 22.68 4.37 14.43
N GLU A 438 23.90 4.68 14.04
CA GLU A 438 24.50 4.23 12.79
C GLU A 438 25.64 3.26 13.08
N ILE A 439 25.74 2.19 12.29
CA ILE A 439 26.79 1.19 12.38
C ILE A 439 27.49 1.08 11.04
N LEU A 440 28.84 1.12 11.08
CA LEU A 440 29.66 0.84 9.90
C LEU A 440 29.75 -0.67 9.68
N CYS A 441 29.33 -1.12 8.51
CA CYS A 441 29.28 -2.52 8.12
C CYS A 441 30.05 -2.77 6.82
N TRP A 442 30.52 -3.99 6.67
CA TRP A 442 30.82 -4.56 5.37
C TRP A 442 29.49 -5.05 4.77
N GLU A 443 29.12 -4.49 3.63
CA GLU A 443 27.98 -4.91 2.83
C GLU A 443 28.42 -5.92 1.79
N PHE A 444 27.70 -7.04 1.72
CA PHE A 444 27.88 -8.05 0.70
C PHE A 444 26.57 -8.29 -0.03
N LYS A 445 26.55 -7.97 -1.32
CA LYS A 445 25.47 -8.37 -2.19
C LYS A 445 25.81 -9.71 -2.81
N GLY A 446 24.92 -10.68 -2.69
CA GLY A 446 25.13 -12.01 -3.24
C GLY A 446 23.85 -12.73 -3.59
N LYS A 447 24.00 -13.93 -4.15
CA LYS A 447 22.89 -14.74 -4.64
C LYS A 447 22.96 -16.14 -4.04
N VAL A 448 21.81 -16.66 -3.61
CA VAL A 448 21.61 -18.07 -3.27
C VAL A 448 20.41 -18.56 -4.08
N ASP A 449 20.62 -19.63 -4.85
CA ASP A 449 19.65 -20.11 -5.85
C ASP A 449 19.21 -18.98 -6.80
N ASN A 450 17.94 -18.56 -6.74
CA ASN A 450 17.42 -17.47 -7.56
C ASN A 450 17.09 -16.21 -6.76
N ARG A 451 17.54 -16.11 -5.49
CA ARG A 451 17.27 -14.96 -4.62
C ARG A 451 18.54 -14.17 -4.36
N GLU A 452 18.43 -12.85 -4.47
CA GLU A 452 19.51 -11.92 -4.13
C GLU A 452 19.36 -11.42 -2.69
N PHE A 453 20.48 -11.25 -2.01
CA PHE A 453 20.56 -10.83 -0.62
C PHE A 453 21.58 -9.71 -0.46
N LEU A 454 21.33 -8.83 0.52
CA LEU A 454 22.32 -7.93 1.10
C LEU A 454 22.59 -8.40 2.52
N VAL A 455 23.86 -8.67 2.84
CA VAL A 455 24.29 -9.11 4.17
C VAL A 455 25.21 -8.05 4.74
N TYR A 456 24.93 -7.60 5.95
CA TYR A 456 25.69 -6.56 6.64
C TYR A 456 26.46 -7.16 7.81
N ILE A 457 27.80 -7.09 7.75
CA ILE A 457 28.70 -7.55 8.82
C ILE A 457 29.32 -6.34 9.48
N ASN A 458 29.11 -6.17 10.78
CA ASN A 458 29.67 -5.09 11.59
C ASN A 458 31.20 -5.00 11.40
N ALA A 459 31.68 -3.86 10.96
CA ALA A 459 33.08 -3.62 10.66
C ALA A 459 33.99 -3.56 11.92
N GLU A 460 33.38 -3.45 13.10
CA GLU A 460 34.07 -3.44 14.39
C GLU A 460 34.10 -4.82 15.06
N THR A 461 32.95 -5.52 15.08
CA THR A 461 32.74 -6.76 15.83
C THR A 461 32.85 -8.04 15.00
N GLY A 462 32.63 -7.95 13.68
CA GLY A 462 32.55 -9.10 12.77
C GLY A 462 31.23 -9.88 12.89
N LYS A 463 30.26 -9.40 13.64
CA LYS A 463 28.92 -10.00 13.76
C LYS A 463 28.03 -9.59 12.59
N GLU A 464 27.13 -10.47 12.22
CA GLU A 464 26.07 -10.17 11.28
C GLU A 464 25.05 -9.25 11.97
N GLU A 465 24.77 -8.08 11.35
CA GLU A 465 23.87 -7.06 11.87
C GLU A 465 22.50 -7.16 11.22
N ASP A 466 22.47 -7.39 9.89
CA ASP A 466 21.21 -7.47 9.15
C ASP A 466 21.37 -8.29 7.87
N ILE A 467 20.25 -8.84 7.40
CA ILE A 467 20.11 -9.50 6.10
C ILE A 467 18.85 -8.97 5.43
N LEU A 468 19.00 -8.43 4.24
CA LEU A 468 17.88 -8.02 3.42
C LEU A 468 17.74 -8.93 2.22
N ILE A 469 16.51 -9.25 1.85
CA ILE A 469 16.18 -9.97 0.62
C ILE A 469 15.90 -8.93 -0.45
N ILE A 470 16.53 -9.08 -1.61
CA ILE A 470 16.21 -8.29 -2.80
C ILE A 470 15.17 -9.06 -3.59
N LEU A 471 13.97 -8.53 -3.65
CA LEU A 471 12.86 -9.09 -4.43
C LEU A 471 12.79 -8.40 -5.78
N ASP A 472 13.13 -9.12 -6.84
CA ASP A 472 12.86 -8.69 -8.20
C ASP A 472 11.41 -8.99 -8.53
N THR A 473 10.61 -7.95 -8.69
CA THR A 473 9.22 -8.05 -9.11
C THR A 473 9.06 -7.46 -10.51
N PRO A 474 7.98 -7.78 -11.23
CA PRO A 474 7.67 -7.11 -12.50
C PRO A 474 7.63 -5.57 -12.40
N ASN A 475 7.45 -5.06 -11.16
CA ASN A 475 7.35 -3.63 -10.86
C ASN A 475 8.66 -3.03 -10.31
N GLY A 476 9.76 -3.79 -10.25
CA GLY A 476 11.06 -3.32 -9.79
C GLY A 476 11.67 -4.14 -8.65
N THR A 477 12.77 -3.64 -8.13
CA THR A 477 13.56 -4.29 -7.08
C THR A 477 13.18 -3.70 -5.72
N LEU A 478 12.71 -4.54 -4.80
CA LEU A 478 12.35 -4.18 -3.43
C LEU A 478 13.31 -4.87 -2.47
N THR A 479 13.76 -4.19 -1.42
CA THR A 479 14.48 -4.79 -0.29
C THR A 479 13.55 -4.96 0.91
N VAL A 480 13.53 -6.15 1.49
CA VAL A 480 12.74 -6.50 2.67
C VAL A 480 13.60 -7.21 3.70
#